data_d80b1acca441217b30578b9870f9ace8
#
_entry.id   d80b1acca441217b30578b9870f9ace8
#
_cell.length_a   1.000
_cell.length_b   1.000
_cell.length_c   1.000
_cell.angle_alpha   90.00
_cell.angle_beta   90.00
_cell.angle_gamma   90.00
#
_symmetry.space_group_name_H-M   'P 1'
#
loop_
_entity.id
_entity.type
_entity.pdbx_description
1 polymer ?
#
loop_
_entity_poly.entity_id
_entity_poly.type
_entity_poly.pdbx_seq_one_letter_code
_entity_poly.pdbx_strand_id
1 'polypeptide(L)'
;MIETISAIVVVAVAVAATVIFLLFYFGLVSCYHPIKKAKQGEIKVACVGDSITYGCMVANRNKNNYPDVLNELLGSDYCVANFGYSDRTAIKTGNRPYTAEKLYRQSLDFRPDIVVILLGSNDSKKMNWDKDKYVRDYGEIIDSYLNLDCSPKVYLLVPPPVFTKGKKVLYGLRKNVIDGEIHQAAIQLAQEKQIPYIDLHEIFKDKSHLFADGVHPNAKGCKLLAQEVYNVLKH
;
A
#
# COMPACT_ATOMS: atom_id res chain seq x y z
N MET A 1 8.08 -40.66 -30.15
CA MET A 1 8.96 -39.49 -29.94
C MET A 1 8.21 -38.16 -30.11
N ILE A 2 7.47 -37.92 -31.19
CA ILE A 2 6.70 -36.67 -31.40
C ILE A 2 5.57 -36.52 -30.38
N GLU A 3 4.82 -37.58 -30.09
CA GLU A 3 3.73 -37.55 -29.08
C GLU A 3 4.24 -37.28 -27.66
N THR A 4 5.40 -37.81 -27.29
CA THR A 4 6.03 -37.57 -25.97
C THR A 4 6.51 -36.13 -25.82
N ILE A 5 7.05 -35.54 -26.89
CA ILE A 5 7.45 -34.12 -26.91
C ILE A 5 6.23 -33.21 -26.80
N SER A 6 5.14 -33.56 -27.51
CA SER A 6 3.87 -32.82 -27.44
C SER A 6 3.28 -32.83 -26.02
N ALA A 7 3.26 -33.97 -25.34
CA ALA A 7 2.78 -34.08 -24.00
C ALA A 7 3.62 -33.25 -23.00
N ILE A 8 4.94 -33.26 -23.09
CA ILE A 8 5.85 -32.46 -22.29
C ILE A 8 5.59 -30.95 -22.47
N VAL A 9 5.42 -30.50 -23.70
CA VAL A 9 5.12 -29.09 -24.01
C VAL A 9 3.79 -28.67 -23.41
N VAL A 10 2.73 -29.49 -23.51
CA VAL A 10 1.41 -29.20 -22.92
C VAL A 10 1.50 -29.07 -21.40
N VAL A 11 2.20 -29.98 -20.72
CA VAL A 11 2.40 -29.92 -19.28
C VAL A 11 3.17 -28.67 -18.88
N ALA A 12 4.24 -28.32 -19.59
CA ALA A 12 5.04 -27.14 -19.31
C ALA A 12 4.21 -25.84 -19.45
N VAL A 13 3.38 -25.75 -20.49
CA VAL A 13 2.48 -24.60 -20.70
C VAL A 13 1.44 -24.51 -19.59
N ALA A 14 0.84 -25.65 -19.17
CA ALA A 14 -0.14 -25.65 -18.07
C ALA A 14 0.47 -25.22 -16.74
N VAL A 15 1.69 -25.68 -16.42
CA VAL A 15 2.44 -25.25 -15.22
C VAL A 15 2.74 -23.78 -15.27
N ALA A 16 3.24 -23.26 -16.40
CA ALA A 16 3.54 -21.84 -16.56
C ALA A 16 2.28 -20.98 -16.40
N ALA A 17 1.16 -21.36 -17.00
CA ALA A 17 -0.12 -20.67 -16.86
C ALA A 17 -0.61 -20.67 -15.41
N THR A 18 -0.47 -21.79 -14.70
CA THR A 18 -0.83 -21.90 -13.28
C THR A 18 0.05 -20.98 -12.42
N VAL A 19 1.35 -20.96 -12.65
CA VAL A 19 2.28 -20.06 -11.93
C VAL A 19 1.92 -18.60 -12.19
N ILE A 20 1.70 -18.22 -13.43
CA ILE A 20 1.30 -16.85 -13.81
C ILE A 20 -0.01 -16.49 -13.11
N PHE A 21 -1.02 -17.38 -13.14
CA PHE A 21 -2.29 -17.17 -12.44
C PHE A 21 -2.08 -16.92 -10.93
N LEU A 22 -1.27 -17.75 -10.27
CA LEU A 22 -0.98 -17.59 -8.83
C LEU A 22 -0.26 -16.27 -8.53
N LEU A 23 0.68 -15.86 -9.37
CA LEU A 23 1.38 -14.60 -9.22
C LEU A 23 0.42 -13.40 -9.24
N PHE A 24 -0.54 -13.39 -10.15
CA PHE A 24 -1.57 -12.34 -10.22
C PHE A 24 -2.61 -12.47 -9.11
N TYR A 25 -3.04 -13.70 -8.80
CA TYR A 25 -4.05 -13.96 -7.76
C TYR A 25 -3.62 -13.45 -6.38
N PHE A 26 -2.36 -13.63 -6.03
CA PHE A 26 -1.78 -13.14 -4.77
C PHE A 26 -1.12 -11.77 -4.88
N GLY A 27 -1.16 -11.12 -6.04
CA GLY A 27 -0.49 -9.83 -6.24
C GLY A 27 1.02 -9.87 -6.00
N LEU A 28 1.66 -11.01 -6.29
CA LEU A 28 3.12 -11.19 -6.10
C LEU A 28 3.94 -10.42 -7.14
N VAL A 29 3.36 -10.16 -8.31
CA VAL A 29 3.94 -9.28 -9.31
C VAL A 29 3.20 -7.96 -9.27
N SER A 30 3.89 -6.91 -8.86
CA SER A 30 3.37 -5.55 -8.94
C SER A 30 3.40 -5.12 -10.39
N CYS A 31 2.25 -5.08 -11.00
CA CYS A 31 2.08 -4.60 -12.36
C CYS A 31 1.16 -3.36 -12.36
N TYR A 32 1.24 -2.61 -13.44
CA TYR A 32 0.27 -1.56 -13.70
C TYR A 32 -1.14 -2.17 -13.71
N HIS A 33 -2.03 -1.61 -12.92
CA HIS A 33 -3.43 -1.99 -12.87
C HIS A 33 -4.32 -0.79 -13.26
N PRO A 34 -5.49 -1.03 -13.86
CA PRO A 34 -6.37 0.06 -14.26
C PRO A 34 -6.87 0.81 -13.03
N ILE A 35 -6.76 2.15 -13.09
CA ILE A 35 -7.29 3.02 -12.05
C ILE A 35 -8.80 3.17 -12.26
N LYS A 36 -9.57 3.02 -11.19
CA LYS A 36 -11.02 3.27 -11.22
C LYS A 36 -11.27 4.72 -11.62
N LYS A 37 -12.26 4.90 -12.50
CA LYS A 37 -12.73 6.22 -12.92
C LYS A 37 -13.97 6.57 -12.13
N ALA A 38 -13.95 7.72 -11.47
CA ALA A 38 -15.13 8.21 -10.76
C ALA A 38 -16.24 8.61 -11.75
N LYS A 39 -17.46 8.31 -11.38
CA LYS A 39 -18.66 8.84 -12.05
C LYS A 39 -18.92 10.27 -11.55
N GLN A 40 -19.74 10.99 -12.28
CA GLN A 40 -20.15 12.33 -11.86
C GLN A 40 -20.89 12.27 -10.52
N GLY A 41 -20.44 13.07 -9.55
CA GLY A 41 -21.00 13.17 -8.21
C GLY A 41 -20.44 12.20 -7.18
N GLU A 42 -19.60 11.23 -7.57
CA GLU A 42 -18.92 10.37 -6.60
C GLU A 42 -17.78 11.11 -5.88
N ILE A 43 -17.65 10.90 -4.57
CA ILE A 43 -16.51 11.36 -3.76
C ILE A 43 -15.29 10.51 -4.11
N LYS A 44 -14.22 11.14 -4.55
CA LYS A 44 -13.00 10.48 -4.99
C LYS A 44 -12.03 10.26 -3.85
N VAL A 45 -11.70 9.00 -3.56
CA VAL A 45 -10.73 8.61 -2.54
C VAL A 45 -9.50 8.01 -3.22
N ALA A 46 -8.33 8.63 -3.05
CA ALA A 46 -7.06 8.10 -3.53
C ALA A 46 -6.34 7.35 -2.39
N CYS A 47 -6.19 6.03 -2.51
CA CYS A 47 -5.34 5.24 -1.64
C CYS A 47 -3.93 5.16 -2.24
N VAL A 48 -3.00 5.87 -1.65
CA VAL A 48 -1.62 6.08 -2.10
C VAL A 48 -0.67 5.28 -1.24
N GLY A 49 0.31 4.58 -1.82
CA GLY A 49 1.27 3.83 -1.00
C GLY A 49 2.07 2.76 -1.73
N ASP A 50 2.61 1.85 -0.92
CA ASP A 50 3.49 0.77 -1.37
C ASP A 50 2.74 -0.57 -1.61
N SER A 51 3.40 -1.69 -1.31
CA SER A 51 2.87 -3.05 -1.47
C SER A 51 1.65 -3.34 -0.59
N ILE A 52 1.53 -2.68 0.57
CA ILE A 52 0.37 -2.84 1.45
C ILE A 52 -0.87 -2.23 0.79
N THR A 53 -0.74 -1.04 0.23
CA THR A 53 -1.81 -0.39 -0.53
C THR A 53 -2.11 -1.14 -1.83
N TYR A 54 -1.07 -1.60 -2.54
CA TYR A 54 -1.25 -2.45 -3.73
C TYR A 54 -2.04 -3.72 -3.43
N GLY A 55 -1.86 -4.31 -2.24
CA GLY A 55 -2.45 -5.58 -1.84
C GLY A 55 -1.57 -6.78 -2.20
N CYS A 56 -0.24 -6.66 -2.03
CA CYS A 56 0.68 -7.78 -2.18
C CYS A 56 0.38 -8.89 -1.17
N MET A 57 0.55 -10.16 -1.55
CA MET A 57 0.25 -11.36 -0.74
C MET A 57 -1.24 -11.53 -0.34
N VAL A 58 -2.14 -10.72 -0.87
CA VAL A 58 -3.58 -10.83 -0.61
C VAL A 58 -4.22 -11.81 -1.60
N ALA A 59 -4.80 -12.89 -1.10
CA ALA A 59 -5.57 -13.82 -1.93
C ALA A 59 -6.75 -13.12 -2.59
N ASN A 60 -6.95 -13.35 -3.89
CA ASN A 60 -7.94 -12.64 -4.72
C ASN A 60 -7.79 -11.12 -4.56
N ARG A 61 -6.56 -10.66 -4.83
CA ARG A 61 -6.13 -9.28 -4.62
C ARG A 61 -7.15 -8.24 -5.11
N ASN A 62 -7.69 -8.44 -6.31
CA ASN A 62 -8.61 -7.48 -6.93
C ASN A 62 -9.97 -7.27 -6.19
N LYS A 63 -10.20 -8.05 -5.13
CA LYS A 63 -11.39 -7.89 -4.26
C LYS A 63 -11.02 -7.64 -2.80
N ASN A 64 -9.86 -8.15 -2.37
CA ASN A 64 -9.51 -8.24 -0.96
C ASN A 64 -8.37 -7.29 -0.54
N ASN A 65 -7.80 -6.48 -1.45
CA ASN A 65 -6.92 -5.38 -1.04
C ASN A 65 -7.73 -4.32 -0.27
N TYR A 66 -7.10 -3.60 0.65
CA TYR A 66 -7.86 -2.69 1.52
C TYR A 66 -8.57 -1.55 0.76
N PRO A 67 -8.05 -0.98 -0.35
CA PRO A 67 -8.79 0.02 -1.11
C PRO A 67 -10.10 -0.50 -1.72
N ASP A 68 -10.12 -1.74 -2.23
CA ASP A 68 -11.34 -2.32 -2.78
C ASP A 68 -12.34 -2.66 -1.68
N VAL A 69 -11.87 -3.19 -0.52
CA VAL A 69 -12.73 -3.40 0.65
C VAL A 69 -13.28 -2.08 1.19
N LEU A 70 -12.46 -1.03 1.24
CA LEU A 70 -12.91 0.31 1.63
C LEU A 70 -13.98 0.86 0.68
N ASN A 71 -13.83 0.61 -0.63
CA ASN A 71 -14.82 1.01 -1.61
C ASN A 71 -16.18 0.31 -1.39
N GLU A 72 -16.17 -0.96 -1.02
CA GLU A 72 -17.39 -1.70 -0.67
C GLU A 72 -18.06 -1.13 0.60
N LEU A 73 -17.25 -0.81 1.63
CA LEU A 73 -17.74 -0.24 2.89
C LEU A 73 -18.34 1.16 2.72
N LEU A 74 -17.71 2.00 1.89
CA LEU A 74 -18.16 3.37 1.65
C LEU A 74 -19.41 3.44 0.75
N GLY A 75 -19.62 2.43 -0.12
CA GLY A 75 -20.79 2.32 -0.99
C GLY A 75 -20.69 3.16 -2.26
N SER A 76 -21.83 3.29 -2.95
CA SER A 76 -21.92 3.83 -4.32
C SER A 76 -21.63 5.32 -4.48
N ASP A 77 -21.64 6.06 -3.38
CA ASP A 77 -21.38 7.51 -3.41
C ASP A 77 -19.88 7.84 -3.46
N TYR A 78 -19.03 6.80 -3.39
CA TYR A 78 -17.58 6.92 -3.35
C TYR A 78 -16.92 6.13 -4.49
N CYS A 79 -15.86 6.69 -5.03
CA CYS A 79 -14.91 6.02 -5.92
C CYS A 79 -13.55 5.92 -5.24
N VAL A 80 -13.22 4.75 -4.68
CA VAL A 80 -11.90 4.50 -4.09
C VAL A 80 -10.98 3.92 -5.15
N ALA A 81 -9.90 4.65 -5.45
CA ALA A 81 -8.89 4.25 -6.41
C ALA A 81 -7.59 3.84 -5.72
N ASN A 82 -7.03 2.70 -6.14
CA ASN A 82 -5.79 2.16 -5.61
C ASN A 82 -4.60 2.67 -6.41
N PHE A 83 -3.74 3.48 -5.79
CA PHE A 83 -2.48 3.99 -6.35
C PHE A 83 -1.25 3.34 -5.67
N GLY A 84 -1.43 2.18 -5.06
CA GLY A 84 -0.34 1.42 -4.46
C GLY A 84 0.59 0.81 -5.50
N TYR A 85 1.90 0.83 -5.21
CA TYR A 85 2.91 0.17 -6.01
C TYR A 85 4.00 -0.44 -5.13
N SER A 86 4.23 -1.75 -5.27
CA SER A 86 5.09 -2.49 -4.34
C SER A 86 6.52 -1.97 -4.29
N ASP A 87 7.13 -2.07 -3.09
CA ASP A 87 8.54 -1.77 -2.83
C ASP A 87 8.92 -0.27 -2.99
N ARG A 88 7.92 0.64 -2.84
CA ARG A 88 8.18 2.08 -2.99
C ARG A 88 8.52 2.75 -1.66
N THR A 89 9.41 3.75 -1.73
CA THR A 89 9.87 4.55 -0.60
C THR A 89 9.26 5.94 -0.63
N ALA A 90 9.07 6.56 0.54
CA ALA A 90 8.78 7.97 0.67
C ALA A 90 10.04 8.81 0.36
N ILE A 91 11.22 8.31 0.78
CA ILE A 91 12.51 8.95 0.50
C ILE A 91 12.77 9.01 -1.00
N LYS A 92 12.92 10.22 -1.54
CA LYS A 92 13.11 10.49 -2.98
C LYS A 92 14.45 9.97 -3.52
N THR A 93 15.46 9.86 -2.67
CA THR A 93 16.76 9.26 -2.99
C THR A 93 16.85 7.79 -2.62
N GLY A 94 15.76 7.17 -2.18
CA GLY A 94 15.67 5.74 -1.94
C GLY A 94 15.83 4.93 -3.23
N ASN A 95 16.01 3.62 -3.08
CA ASN A 95 16.24 2.75 -4.23
C ASN A 95 15.07 2.69 -5.22
N ARG A 96 13.83 2.98 -4.76
CA ARG A 96 12.60 2.97 -5.57
C ARG A 96 11.61 4.03 -5.08
N PRO A 97 11.86 5.31 -5.33
CA PRO A 97 11.02 6.40 -4.82
C PRO A 97 9.62 6.37 -5.45
N TYR A 98 8.59 6.53 -4.61
CA TYR A 98 7.19 6.57 -5.07
C TYR A 98 6.96 7.75 -6.02
N THR A 99 7.61 8.87 -5.78
CA THR A 99 7.50 10.10 -6.60
C THR A 99 8.00 9.93 -8.04
N ALA A 100 8.84 8.93 -8.33
CA ALA A 100 9.28 8.61 -9.69
C ALA A 100 8.22 7.83 -10.50
N GLU A 101 7.19 7.29 -9.84
CA GLU A 101 6.23 6.42 -10.47
C GLU A 101 5.12 7.18 -11.21
N LYS A 102 4.64 6.56 -12.28
CA LYS A 102 3.47 7.07 -13.02
C LYS A 102 2.23 7.14 -12.12
N LEU A 103 2.07 6.17 -11.21
CA LEU A 103 0.93 6.12 -10.29
C LEU A 103 0.88 7.32 -9.34
N TYR A 104 2.03 7.86 -8.93
CA TYR A 104 2.07 9.10 -8.16
C TYR A 104 1.43 10.27 -8.92
N ARG A 105 1.85 10.50 -10.18
CA ARG A 105 1.28 11.58 -11.02
C ARG A 105 -0.21 11.34 -11.27
N GLN A 106 -0.59 10.09 -11.57
CA GLN A 106 -2.00 9.74 -11.79
C GLN A 106 -2.86 9.95 -10.54
N SER A 107 -2.30 9.77 -9.33
CA SER A 107 -3.04 10.05 -8.09
C SER A 107 -3.29 11.54 -7.87
N LEU A 108 -2.38 12.40 -8.29
CA LEU A 108 -2.58 13.86 -8.31
C LEU A 108 -3.60 14.26 -9.38
N ASP A 109 -3.45 13.74 -10.62
CA ASP A 109 -4.35 13.99 -11.74
C ASP A 109 -5.79 13.47 -11.50
N PHE A 110 -5.94 12.49 -10.60
CA PHE A 110 -7.25 11.99 -10.19
C PHE A 110 -8.08 13.07 -9.48
N ARG A 111 -7.43 14.14 -8.95
CA ARG A 111 -8.06 15.25 -8.23
C ARG A 111 -8.96 14.73 -7.11
N PRO A 112 -8.40 14.01 -6.13
CA PRO A 112 -9.17 13.36 -5.09
C PRO A 112 -9.83 14.38 -4.15
N ASP A 113 -10.95 13.99 -3.54
CA ASP A 113 -11.57 14.70 -2.41
C ASP A 113 -10.95 14.25 -1.09
N ILE A 114 -10.45 13.00 -1.07
CA ILE A 114 -9.82 12.37 0.09
C ILE A 114 -8.57 11.63 -0.38
N VAL A 115 -7.46 11.79 0.37
CA VAL A 115 -6.23 11.02 0.18
C VAL A 115 -5.94 10.21 1.44
N VAL A 116 -5.69 8.91 1.28
CA VAL A 116 -5.23 8.02 2.33
C VAL A 116 -3.84 7.54 1.94
N ILE A 117 -2.79 7.97 2.66
CA ILE A 117 -1.40 7.74 2.27
C ILE A 117 -0.67 6.83 3.27
N LEU A 118 0.00 5.77 2.76
CA LEU A 118 0.74 4.78 3.53
C LEU A 118 2.09 4.48 2.87
N LEU A 119 3.15 5.08 3.36
CA LEU A 119 4.55 4.84 2.97
C LEU A 119 5.44 4.76 4.21
N GLY A 120 6.62 4.16 4.08
CA GLY A 120 7.62 4.12 5.13
C GLY A 120 8.22 2.72 5.38
N SER A 121 7.46 1.64 5.18
CA SER A 121 7.98 0.29 5.42
C SER A 121 9.28 0.02 4.64
N ASN A 122 9.32 0.37 3.36
CA ASN A 122 10.49 0.17 2.50
C ASN A 122 11.63 1.14 2.77
N ASP A 123 11.33 2.27 3.37
CA ASP A 123 12.31 3.25 3.83
C ASP A 123 13.19 2.67 4.94
N SER A 124 12.68 1.71 5.74
CA SER A 124 13.43 1.06 6.81
C SER A 124 14.65 0.25 6.35
N LYS A 125 14.74 -0.10 5.05
CA LYS A 125 15.87 -0.87 4.50
C LYS A 125 17.20 -0.14 4.73
N LYS A 126 18.27 -0.88 5.01
CA LYS A 126 19.59 -0.30 5.33
C LYS A 126 20.09 0.69 4.26
N MET A 127 19.76 0.42 3.00
CA MET A 127 20.19 1.26 1.87
C MET A 127 19.39 2.55 1.71
N ASN A 128 18.20 2.62 2.33
CA ASN A 128 17.27 3.74 2.15
C ASN A 128 17.20 4.66 3.38
N TRP A 129 17.34 4.09 4.59
CA TRP A 129 16.97 4.78 5.81
C TRP A 129 17.87 5.97 6.14
N ASP A 130 17.22 7.11 6.23
CA ASP A 130 17.74 8.38 6.68
C ASP A 130 16.52 9.15 7.24
N LYS A 131 16.50 9.40 8.55
CA LYS A 131 15.34 9.99 9.23
C LYS A 131 15.01 11.39 8.70
N ASP A 132 16.02 12.23 8.51
CA ASP A 132 15.80 13.61 8.08
C ASP A 132 15.27 13.68 6.65
N LYS A 133 15.79 12.81 5.76
CA LYS A 133 15.25 12.66 4.41
C LYS A 133 13.83 12.11 4.43
N TYR A 134 13.53 11.13 5.30
CA TYR A 134 12.19 10.55 5.40
C TYR A 134 11.16 11.63 5.77
N VAL A 135 11.42 12.39 6.83
CA VAL A 135 10.51 13.46 7.28
C VAL A 135 10.35 14.53 6.21
N ARG A 136 11.44 15.02 5.62
CA ARG A 136 11.40 16.03 4.56
C ARG A 136 10.67 15.52 3.31
N ASP A 137 11.10 14.40 2.75
CA ASP A 137 10.62 13.91 1.46
C ASP A 137 9.17 13.41 1.56
N TYR A 138 8.79 12.77 2.69
CA TYR A 138 7.40 12.38 2.93
C TYR A 138 6.50 13.59 3.17
N GLY A 139 7.02 14.59 3.90
CA GLY A 139 6.35 15.88 4.07
C GLY A 139 6.05 16.55 2.73
N GLU A 140 7.01 16.56 1.79
CA GLU A 140 6.81 17.12 0.44
C GLU A 140 5.79 16.32 -0.40
N ILE A 141 5.70 14.97 -0.21
CA ILE A 141 4.65 14.16 -0.84
C ILE A 141 3.27 14.56 -0.28
N ILE A 142 3.14 14.73 1.03
CA ILE A 142 1.88 15.18 1.67
C ILE A 142 1.51 16.56 1.16
N ASP A 143 2.46 17.50 1.11
CA ASP A 143 2.25 18.86 0.63
C ASP A 143 1.77 18.90 -0.82
N SER A 144 2.23 17.95 -1.67
CA SER A 144 1.77 17.86 -3.06
C SER A 144 0.27 17.59 -3.19
N TYR A 145 -0.34 16.91 -2.22
CA TYR A 145 -1.79 16.70 -2.16
C TYR A 145 -2.50 17.90 -1.51
N LEU A 146 -1.97 18.41 -0.38
CA LEU A 146 -2.55 19.55 0.32
C LEU A 146 -2.64 20.80 -0.57
N ASN A 147 -1.69 20.97 -1.49
CA ASN A 147 -1.63 22.10 -2.42
C ASN A 147 -2.44 21.90 -3.72
N LEU A 148 -3.19 20.79 -3.86
CA LEU A 148 -4.09 20.62 -5.00
C LEU A 148 -5.25 21.63 -4.92
N ASP A 149 -5.63 22.18 -6.05
CA ASP A 149 -6.75 23.13 -6.17
C ASP A 149 -8.13 22.51 -5.81
N CYS A 150 -8.24 21.17 -5.79
CA CYS A 150 -9.41 20.47 -5.26
C CYS A 150 -9.42 20.36 -3.73
N SER A 151 -8.37 20.82 -3.04
CA SER A 151 -8.27 20.88 -1.56
C SER A 151 -8.65 19.59 -0.84
N PRO A 152 -8.03 18.45 -1.13
CA PRO A 152 -8.41 17.16 -0.53
C PRO A 152 -8.14 17.12 0.97
N LYS A 153 -8.97 16.34 1.71
CA LYS A 153 -8.61 15.91 3.07
C LYS A 153 -7.55 14.82 2.96
N VAL A 154 -6.40 15.02 3.62
CA VAL A 154 -5.30 14.04 3.62
C VAL A 154 -5.25 13.32 4.96
N TYR A 155 -5.19 12.00 4.94
CA TYR A 155 -5.08 11.11 6.10
C TYR A 155 -3.78 10.30 5.98
N LEU A 156 -2.93 10.37 7.00
CA LEU A 156 -1.71 9.58 7.05
C LEU A 156 -1.96 8.27 7.78
N LEU A 157 -1.60 7.14 7.16
CA LEU A 157 -1.54 5.86 7.84
C LEU A 157 -0.10 5.63 8.34
N VAL A 158 0.07 5.50 9.64
CA VAL A 158 1.34 5.10 10.23
C VAL A 158 1.59 3.64 9.86
N PRO A 159 2.77 3.29 9.29
CA PRO A 159 3.06 1.93 8.86
C PRO A 159 2.79 0.88 9.93
N PRO A 160 2.17 -0.26 9.59
CA PRO A 160 1.94 -1.34 10.55
C PRO A 160 3.26 -1.97 10.99
N PRO A 161 3.29 -2.69 12.13
CA PRO A 161 4.46 -3.42 12.57
C PRO A 161 4.80 -4.55 11.58
N VAL A 162 6.07 -4.97 11.60
CA VAL A 162 6.51 -6.16 10.86
C VAL A 162 6.85 -7.28 11.82
N PHE A 163 6.56 -8.50 11.40
CA PHE A 163 6.73 -9.69 12.20
C PHE A 163 7.81 -10.61 11.61
N THR A 164 8.54 -11.28 12.47
CA THR A 164 9.54 -12.27 12.03
C THR A 164 8.85 -13.53 11.49
N LYS A 165 9.38 -14.05 10.39
CA LYS A 165 9.09 -15.42 9.92
C LYS A 165 10.36 -16.26 10.10
N GLY A 166 10.29 -17.21 11.02
CA GLY A 166 11.49 -17.88 11.52
C GLY A 166 12.38 -16.90 12.29
N LYS A 167 13.64 -16.73 11.85
CA LYS A 167 14.63 -15.86 12.52
C LYS A 167 14.76 -14.46 11.92
N LYS A 168 14.03 -14.14 10.85
CA LYS A 168 14.23 -12.87 10.10
C LYS A 168 12.92 -12.19 9.73
N VAL A 169 12.97 -10.89 9.60
CA VAL A 169 11.99 -10.10 8.86
C VAL A 169 12.32 -10.19 7.38
N LEU A 170 11.32 -10.39 6.54
CA LEU A 170 11.52 -10.55 5.10
C LEU A 170 11.83 -9.20 4.41
N TYR A 171 12.26 -9.28 3.16
CA TYR A 171 12.50 -8.15 2.25
C TYR A 171 13.55 -7.14 2.71
N GLY A 172 14.40 -7.49 3.67
CA GLY A 172 15.43 -6.59 4.21
C GLY A 172 14.90 -5.43 5.05
N LEU A 173 13.63 -5.51 5.47
CA LEU A 173 13.01 -4.53 6.35
C LEU A 173 13.60 -4.63 7.76
N ARG A 174 13.72 -3.49 8.44
CA ARG A 174 14.28 -3.41 9.79
C ARG A 174 13.17 -3.11 10.80
N LYS A 175 12.77 -4.15 11.55
CA LYS A 175 11.72 -4.07 12.55
C LYS A 175 11.95 -2.94 13.57
N ASN A 176 13.16 -2.84 14.11
CA ASN A 176 13.50 -1.80 15.09
C ASN A 176 13.37 -0.37 14.55
N VAL A 177 13.60 -0.17 13.25
CA VAL A 177 13.42 1.13 12.59
C VAL A 177 11.94 1.43 12.36
N ILE A 178 11.15 0.42 11.94
CA ILE A 178 9.70 0.58 11.74
C ILE A 178 9.01 0.83 13.06
N ASP A 179 9.27 0.00 14.08
CA ASP A 179 8.61 0.09 15.39
C ASP A 179 9.05 1.31 16.22
N GLY A 180 10.20 1.90 15.90
CA GLY A 180 10.76 3.04 16.62
C GLY A 180 10.74 4.33 15.79
N GLU A 181 11.78 4.52 14.99
CA GLU A 181 12.03 5.81 14.33
C GLU A 181 10.95 6.18 13.30
N ILE A 182 10.52 5.24 12.45
CA ILE A 182 9.48 5.49 11.42
C ILE A 182 8.13 5.72 12.09
N HIS A 183 7.74 4.90 13.07
CA HIS A 183 6.50 5.06 13.81
C HIS A 183 6.38 6.47 14.42
N GLN A 184 7.42 6.89 15.15
CA GLN A 184 7.46 8.23 15.77
C GLN A 184 7.48 9.35 14.73
N ALA A 185 8.32 9.22 13.69
CA ALA A 185 8.44 10.23 12.65
C ALA A 185 7.15 10.42 11.85
N ALA A 186 6.41 9.35 11.55
CA ALA A 186 5.14 9.43 10.84
C ALA A 186 4.06 10.15 11.66
N ILE A 187 3.96 9.86 12.98
CA ILE A 187 3.04 10.56 13.89
C ILE A 187 3.41 12.04 14.00
N GLN A 188 4.69 12.33 14.26
CA GLN A 188 5.18 13.70 14.36
C GLN A 188 4.89 14.49 13.06
N LEU A 189 5.16 13.89 11.91
CA LEU A 189 4.90 14.52 10.61
C LEU A 189 3.41 14.84 10.42
N ALA A 190 2.50 13.93 10.79
CA ALA A 190 1.07 14.18 10.71
C ALA A 190 0.65 15.35 11.62
N GLN A 191 1.22 15.45 12.84
CA GLN A 191 0.99 16.54 13.76
C GLN A 191 1.52 17.88 13.23
N GLU A 192 2.74 17.90 12.69
CA GLU A 192 3.35 19.09 12.08
C GLU A 192 2.55 19.60 10.87
N LYS A 193 2.04 18.68 10.04
CA LYS A 193 1.18 19.01 8.90
C LYS A 193 -0.27 19.28 9.28
N GLN A 194 -0.64 19.11 10.54
CA GLN A 194 -2.01 19.27 11.07
C GLN A 194 -3.04 18.40 10.30
N ILE A 195 -2.63 17.20 9.94
CA ILE A 195 -3.50 16.22 9.27
C ILE A 195 -3.84 15.06 10.21
N PRO A 196 -5.03 14.46 10.09
CA PRO A 196 -5.39 13.26 10.83
C PRO A 196 -4.51 12.07 10.45
N TYR A 197 -4.25 11.19 11.42
CA TYR A 197 -3.55 9.94 11.16
C TYR A 197 -4.26 8.75 11.80
N ILE A 198 -3.98 7.56 11.26
CA ILE A 198 -4.43 6.27 11.80
C ILE A 198 -3.18 5.47 12.16
N ASP A 199 -3.03 5.14 13.43
CA ASP A 199 -1.88 4.38 13.91
C ASP A 199 -2.07 2.88 13.68
N LEU A 200 -1.73 2.43 12.46
CA LEU A 200 -1.78 1.00 12.12
C LEU A 200 -0.76 0.18 12.91
N HIS A 201 0.32 0.81 13.39
CA HIS A 201 1.30 0.11 14.21
C HIS A 201 0.67 -0.38 15.51
N GLU A 202 -0.05 0.47 16.21
CA GLU A 202 -0.74 0.10 17.45
C GLU A 202 -1.94 -0.84 17.18
N ILE A 203 -2.72 -0.56 16.12
CA ILE A 203 -3.87 -1.41 15.73
C ILE A 203 -3.44 -2.86 15.46
N PHE A 204 -2.28 -3.08 14.83
CA PHE A 204 -1.81 -4.41 14.43
C PHE A 204 -0.77 -5.03 15.37
N LYS A 205 -0.37 -4.39 16.44
CA LYS A 205 0.74 -4.75 17.34
C LYS A 205 0.82 -6.24 17.69
N ASP A 206 -0.28 -6.86 18.07
CA ASP A 206 -0.34 -8.26 18.50
C ASP A 206 -1.05 -9.18 17.48
N LYS A 207 -1.18 -8.73 16.23
CA LYS A 207 -1.99 -9.41 15.22
C LYS A 207 -1.15 -10.03 14.10
N SER A 208 -0.02 -10.66 14.45
CA SER A 208 0.88 -11.31 13.46
C SER A 208 0.17 -12.32 12.55
N HIS A 209 -0.90 -12.97 13.03
CA HIS A 209 -1.72 -13.91 12.26
C HIS A 209 -2.50 -13.27 11.10
N LEU A 210 -2.61 -11.94 11.09
CA LEU A 210 -3.22 -11.17 10.00
C LEU A 210 -2.21 -10.82 8.89
N PHE A 211 -0.95 -11.23 9.02
CA PHE A 211 0.11 -10.97 8.04
C PHE A 211 0.58 -12.28 7.39
N ALA A 212 0.45 -12.36 6.07
CA ALA A 212 0.74 -13.58 5.31
C ALA A 212 2.21 -14.02 5.45
N ASP A 213 3.12 -13.07 5.32
CA ASP A 213 4.57 -13.26 5.33
C ASP A 213 5.28 -12.48 6.46
N GLY A 214 4.52 -11.91 7.37
CA GLY A 214 5.00 -11.06 8.46
C GLY A 214 5.14 -9.58 8.07
N VAL A 215 4.89 -9.21 6.83
CA VAL A 215 4.97 -7.84 6.30
C VAL A 215 3.64 -7.39 5.67
N HIS A 216 3.03 -8.24 4.86
CA HIS A 216 1.84 -7.91 4.11
C HIS A 216 0.58 -8.45 4.80
N PRO A 217 -0.41 -7.58 5.11
CA PRO A 217 -1.70 -8.01 5.62
C PRO A 217 -2.35 -9.01 4.66
N ASN A 218 -2.88 -10.12 5.19
CA ASN A 218 -3.73 -11.04 4.43
C ASN A 218 -5.14 -10.43 4.24
N ALA A 219 -6.05 -11.14 3.58
CA ALA A 219 -7.41 -10.63 3.32
C ALA A 219 -8.15 -10.17 4.61
N LYS A 220 -7.96 -10.86 5.73
CA LYS A 220 -8.55 -10.44 7.02
C LYS A 220 -7.87 -9.19 7.57
N GLY A 221 -6.54 -9.07 7.42
CA GLY A 221 -5.79 -7.87 7.78
C GLY A 221 -6.18 -6.67 6.94
N CYS A 222 -6.34 -6.84 5.61
CA CYS A 222 -6.85 -5.79 4.73
C CYS A 222 -8.26 -5.34 5.10
N LYS A 223 -9.14 -6.27 5.50
CA LYS A 223 -10.49 -5.93 5.97
C LYS A 223 -10.47 -5.11 7.26
N LEU A 224 -9.61 -5.45 8.22
CA LEU A 224 -9.43 -4.65 9.44
C LEU A 224 -8.90 -3.25 9.08
N LEU A 225 -7.87 -3.15 8.25
CA LEU A 225 -7.31 -1.87 7.81
C LEU A 225 -8.38 -0.99 7.14
N ALA A 226 -9.15 -1.56 6.20
CA ALA A 226 -10.24 -0.85 5.54
C ALA A 226 -11.31 -0.37 6.51
N GLN A 227 -11.65 -1.17 7.53
CA GLN A 227 -12.62 -0.80 8.56
C GLN A 227 -12.12 0.39 9.41
N GLU A 228 -10.83 0.41 9.77
CA GLU A 228 -10.26 1.53 10.53
C GLU A 228 -10.25 2.83 9.70
N VAL A 229 -9.90 2.74 8.42
CA VAL A 229 -10.00 3.89 7.52
C VAL A 229 -11.46 4.35 7.38
N TYR A 230 -12.39 3.42 7.16
CA TYR A 230 -13.83 3.72 7.06
C TYR A 230 -14.35 4.47 8.30
N ASN A 231 -13.99 3.99 9.50
CA ASN A 231 -14.43 4.60 10.75
C ASN A 231 -14.00 6.07 10.83
N VAL A 232 -12.77 6.38 10.44
CA VAL A 232 -12.25 7.77 10.48
C VAL A 232 -12.84 8.65 9.37
N LEU A 233 -13.18 8.09 8.21
CA LEU A 233 -13.77 8.87 7.11
C LEU A 233 -15.25 9.20 7.32
N LYS A 234 -15.97 8.44 8.17
CA LYS A 234 -17.42 8.60 8.42
C LYS A 234 -17.73 9.40 9.70
N HIS A 235 -16.72 9.68 10.51
CA HIS A 235 -16.83 10.51 11.70
C HIS A 235 -16.07 11.83 11.55
#